data_acdc9de8359f72bb465f76200ff69937
#
_entry.id   acdc9de8359f72bb465f76200ff69937
#
_cell.length_a   1.000
_cell.length_b   1.000
_cell.length_c   1.000
_cell.angle_alpha   90.00
_cell.angle_beta   90.00
_cell.angle_gamma   90.00
#
_symmetry.space_group_name_H-M   'P 1'
#
loop_
_entity.id
_entity.type
_entity.pdbx_description
1 polymer ?
#
loop_
_entity_poly.entity_id
_entity_poly.type
_entity_poly.pdbx_seq_one_letter_code
_entity_poly.pdbx_strand_id
1 'polypeptide(L)'
;MSERATGSEEKRRQILDAAVRVFARKGFHTSRVGDIAEEAGVAHGLLYHYFSSKDEVLETVFRENWGVLLERINAVEDGDEPASEQLRHVAVILLRTWLHTPDVVRVLVREIARSPEVQDRIGELVKPVETIRSIIERGQESGEFRSDIDPAVAAVVFYGAIDEVLTGWVLGQMSGGDAEVAAAERTVVDVLLAGFSVAAQELGEARRSDVSA
;
A
#
# COMPACT_ATOMS: atom_id res chain seq x y z
N MET A 1 -24.72 -13.46 25.29
CA MET A 1 -24.12 -13.92 24.00
C MET A 1 -22.82 -13.20 23.65
N SER A 2 -22.39 -12.18 24.40
CA SER A 2 -21.23 -11.31 24.06
C SER A 2 -19.83 -11.92 24.28
N GLU A 3 -19.57 -12.59 25.42
CA GLU A 3 -18.22 -13.02 25.83
C GLU A 3 -17.61 -14.14 24.97
N ARG A 4 -18.43 -15.09 24.51
CA ARG A 4 -17.96 -16.20 23.63
C ARG A 4 -17.63 -15.72 22.21
N ALA A 5 -18.36 -14.75 21.71
CA ALA A 5 -18.09 -14.15 20.39
C ALA A 5 -16.79 -13.32 20.42
N THR A 6 -16.56 -12.57 21.50
CA THR A 6 -15.32 -11.79 21.71
C THR A 6 -14.10 -12.70 21.79
N GLY A 7 -14.18 -13.81 22.53
CA GLY A 7 -13.07 -14.77 22.64
C GLY A 7 -12.76 -15.52 21.34
N SER A 8 -13.77 -15.77 20.50
CA SER A 8 -13.59 -16.38 19.18
C SER A 8 -12.88 -15.43 18.22
N GLU A 9 -13.30 -14.17 18.18
CA GLU A 9 -12.69 -13.14 17.34
C GLU A 9 -11.26 -12.81 17.76
N GLU A 10 -11.00 -12.78 19.05
CA GLU A 10 -9.66 -12.61 19.59
C GLU A 10 -8.71 -13.75 19.19
N LYS A 11 -9.19 -15.01 19.23
CA LYS A 11 -8.41 -16.17 18.76
C LYS A 11 -8.16 -16.13 17.25
N ARG A 12 -9.15 -15.74 16.47
CA ARG A 12 -9.01 -15.57 15.03
C ARG A 12 -7.92 -14.52 14.71
N ARG A 13 -7.96 -13.36 15.38
CA ARG A 13 -6.94 -12.30 15.22
C ARG A 13 -5.55 -12.79 15.63
N GLN A 14 -5.44 -13.50 16.76
CA GLN A 14 -4.18 -14.10 17.23
C GLN A 14 -3.55 -15.01 16.17
N ILE A 15 -4.36 -15.81 15.47
CA ILE A 15 -3.89 -16.68 14.37
C ILE A 15 -3.42 -15.84 13.18
N LEU A 16 -4.13 -14.78 12.78
CA LEU A 16 -3.74 -13.91 11.67
C LEU A 16 -2.44 -13.15 11.96
N ASP A 17 -2.28 -12.61 13.18
CA ASP A 17 -1.05 -11.94 13.60
C ASP A 17 0.16 -12.89 13.59
N ALA A 18 -0.05 -14.13 14.04
CA ALA A 18 0.98 -15.17 13.98
C ALA A 18 1.32 -15.55 12.52
N ALA A 19 0.32 -15.63 11.65
CA ALA A 19 0.52 -15.92 10.25
C ALA A 19 1.35 -14.83 9.57
N VAL A 20 1.08 -13.56 9.83
CA VAL A 20 1.89 -12.42 9.32
C VAL A 20 3.35 -12.58 9.73
N ARG A 21 3.65 -12.84 11.01
CA ARG A 21 5.03 -13.05 11.50
C ARG A 21 5.71 -14.26 10.84
N VAL A 22 4.98 -15.37 10.68
CA VAL A 22 5.50 -16.58 10.04
C VAL A 22 5.78 -16.33 8.56
N PHE A 23 4.84 -15.73 7.82
CA PHE A 23 4.99 -15.42 6.40
C PHE A 23 6.11 -14.40 6.14
N ALA A 24 6.20 -13.35 6.96
CA ALA A 24 7.26 -12.36 6.84
C ALA A 24 8.66 -12.96 7.06
N ARG A 25 8.80 -13.90 8.00
CA ARG A 25 10.08 -14.54 8.36
C ARG A 25 10.46 -15.68 7.42
N LYS A 26 9.54 -16.60 7.14
CA LYS A 26 9.80 -17.84 6.37
C LYS A 26 9.42 -17.73 4.90
N GLY A 27 8.57 -16.77 4.51
CA GLY A 27 7.86 -16.73 3.24
C GLY A 27 6.62 -17.63 3.24
N PHE A 28 5.64 -17.29 2.42
CA PHE A 28 4.37 -18.03 2.34
C PHE A 28 4.59 -19.49 1.88
N HIS A 29 5.31 -19.71 0.78
CA HIS A 29 5.45 -21.04 0.18
C HIS A 29 6.22 -22.03 1.08
N THR A 30 7.19 -21.57 1.86
CA THR A 30 8.01 -22.38 2.75
C THR A 30 7.38 -22.63 4.11
N SER A 31 6.41 -21.82 4.51
CA SER A 31 5.70 -21.96 5.78
C SER A 31 4.64 -23.06 5.76
N ARG A 32 4.37 -23.63 6.91
CA ARG A 32 3.33 -24.64 7.12
C ARG A 32 2.27 -24.12 8.09
N VAL A 33 1.05 -24.69 8.01
CA VAL A 33 -0.03 -24.40 8.97
C VAL A 33 0.39 -24.68 10.40
N GLY A 34 1.20 -25.71 10.63
CA GLY A 34 1.79 -26.02 11.92
C GLY A 34 2.67 -24.91 12.47
N ASP A 35 3.45 -24.22 11.63
CA ASP A 35 4.28 -23.09 12.05
C ASP A 35 3.41 -21.92 12.58
N ILE A 36 2.25 -21.70 11.93
CA ILE A 36 1.30 -20.67 12.34
C ILE A 36 0.64 -21.04 13.67
N ALA A 37 0.21 -22.29 13.84
CA ALA A 37 -0.40 -22.76 15.06
C ALA A 37 0.56 -22.67 16.27
N GLU A 38 1.83 -23.06 16.06
CA GLU A 38 2.91 -22.95 17.05
C GLU A 38 3.16 -21.48 17.42
N GLU A 39 3.33 -20.60 16.45
CA GLU A 39 3.55 -19.16 16.64
C GLU A 39 2.36 -18.49 17.35
N ALA A 40 1.13 -18.92 17.05
CA ALA A 40 -0.08 -18.44 17.69
C ALA A 40 -0.32 -19.03 19.08
N GLY A 41 0.44 -20.06 19.48
CA GLY A 41 0.21 -20.77 20.76
C GLY A 41 -1.13 -21.48 20.82
N VAL A 42 -1.64 -22.00 19.68
CA VAL A 42 -2.93 -22.70 19.59
C VAL A 42 -2.74 -24.14 19.13
N ALA A 43 -3.70 -25.00 19.47
CA ALA A 43 -3.72 -26.36 18.93
C ALA A 43 -3.93 -26.33 17.41
N HIS A 44 -3.22 -27.20 16.68
CA HIS A 44 -3.30 -27.29 15.21
C HIS A 44 -4.73 -27.45 14.69
N GLY A 45 -5.56 -28.25 15.37
CA GLY A 45 -6.98 -28.42 15.03
C GLY A 45 -7.82 -27.15 15.20
N LEU A 46 -7.42 -26.25 16.11
CA LEU A 46 -8.13 -24.98 16.31
C LEU A 46 -7.92 -24.05 15.11
N LEU A 47 -6.75 -24.04 14.49
CA LEU A 47 -6.52 -23.25 13.30
C LEU A 47 -7.46 -23.66 12.17
N TYR A 48 -7.64 -24.97 11.94
CA TYR A 48 -8.57 -25.49 10.94
C TYR A 48 -10.06 -25.25 11.26
N HIS A 49 -10.37 -24.89 12.50
CA HIS A 49 -11.70 -24.43 12.84
C HIS A 49 -12.00 -23.02 12.27
N TYR A 50 -10.97 -22.18 12.14
CA TYR A 50 -11.11 -20.80 11.64
C TYR A 50 -10.78 -20.64 10.17
N PHE A 51 -9.85 -21.43 9.64
CA PHE A 51 -9.35 -21.31 8.27
C PHE A 51 -9.18 -22.70 7.65
N SER A 52 -9.75 -22.92 6.48
CA SER A 52 -9.70 -24.19 5.77
C SER A 52 -8.32 -24.50 5.16
N SER A 53 -7.54 -23.45 4.89
CA SER A 53 -6.23 -23.58 4.24
C SER A 53 -5.29 -22.43 4.63
N LYS A 54 -4.01 -22.60 4.31
CA LYS A 54 -2.99 -21.55 4.43
C LYS A 54 -3.26 -20.38 3.46
N ASP A 55 -3.82 -20.69 2.30
CA ASP A 55 -4.20 -19.70 1.28
C ASP A 55 -5.32 -18.81 1.80
N GLU A 56 -6.34 -19.38 2.45
CA GLU A 56 -7.41 -18.60 3.10
C GLU A 56 -6.87 -17.68 4.21
N VAL A 57 -5.86 -18.14 4.96
CA VAL A 57 -5.18 -17.29 5.95
C VAL A 57 -4.51 -16.10 5.26
N LEU A 58 -3.74 -16.33 4.18
CA LEU A 58 -3.07 -15.27 3.44
C LEU A 58 -4.07 -14.28 2.83
N GLU A 59 -5.12 -14.81 2.20
CA GLU A 59 -6.20 -13.99 1.64
C GLU A 59 -6.86 -13.11 2.71
N THR A 60 -7.11 -13.69 3.88
CA THR A 60 -7.72 -12.93 4.99
C THR A 60 -6.78 -11.86 5.52
N VAL A 61 -5.49 -12.16 5.69
CA VAL A 61 -4.46 -11.18 6.07
C VAL A 61 -4.44 -10.03 5.05
N PHE A 62 -4.43 -10.36 3.75
CA PHE A 62 -4.49 -9.36 2.70
C PHE A 62 -5.75 -8.49 2.81
N ARG A 63 -6.92 -9.10 2.79
CA ARG A 63 -8.21 -8.39 2.78
C ARG A 63 -8.37 -7.43 3.97
N GLU A 64 -8.00 -7.86 5.18
CA GLU A 64 -8.17 -7.05 6.37
C GLU A 64 -7.20 -5.87 6.40
N ASN A 65 -5.92 -6.09 6.08
CA ASN A 65 -4.93 -5.01 6.11
C ASN A 65 -5.10 -4.06 4.91
N TRP A 66 -5.42 -4.59 3.72
CA TRP A 66 -5.65 -3.80 2.53
C TRP A 66 -6.92 -2.96 2.65
N GLY A 67 -8.00 -3.51 3.23
CA GLY A 67 -9.23 -2.80 3.49
C GLY A 67 -9.02 -1.56 4.37
N VAL A 68 -8.30 -1.72 5.49
CA VAL A 68 -7.96 -0.60 6.38
C VAL A 68 -7.13 0.48 5.65
N LEU A 69 -6.19 0.06 4.80
CA LEU A 69 -5.39 1.00 4.00
C LEU A 69 -6.26 1.79 3.03
N LEU A 70 -7.13 1.09 2.29
CA LEU A 70 -8.06 1.71 1.35
C LEU A 70 -9.04 2.67 2.02
N GLU A 71 -9.60 2.31 3.17
CA GLU A 71 -10.48 3.22 3.93
C GLU A 71 -9.78 4.53 4.27
N ARG A 72 -8.51 4.48 4.68
CA ARG A 72 -7.72 5.69 4.98
C ARG A 72 -7.42 6.52 3.75
N ILE A 73 -7.11 5.90 2.62
CA ILE A 73 -6.85 6.58 1.34
C ILE A 73 -8.13 7.23 0.81
N ASN A 74 -9.25 6.52 0.85
CA ASN A 74 -10.55 7.05 0.42
C ASN A 74 -11.00 8.24 1.28
N ALA A 75 -10.74 8.20 2.59
CA ALA A 75 -11.03 9.32 3.48
C ALA A 75 -10.25 10.59 3.13
N VAL A 76 -9.05 10.46 2.54
CA VAL A 76 -8.29 11.61 2.01
C VAL A 76 -8.94 12.12 0.73
N GLU A 77 -9.38 11.23 -0.16
CA GLU A 77 -10.06 11.61 -1.42
C GLU A 77 -11.36 12.38 -1.18
N ASP A 78 -12.12 11.98 -0.17
CA ASP A 78 -13.40 12.61 0.20
C ASP A 78 -13.23 13.97 0.89
N GLY A 79 -12.01 14.38 1.20
CA GLY A 79 -11.71 15.67 1.87
C GLY A 79 -11.72 16.85 0.91
N ASP A 80 -11.88 18.06 1.49
CA ASP A 80 -11.90 19.34 0.76
C ASP A 80 -10.52 20.00 0.61
N GLU A 81 -9.44 19.28 0.92
CA GLU A 81 -8.08 19.80 0.83
C GLU A 81 -7.62 19.97 -0.62
N PRO A 82 -6.65 20.86 -0.90
CA PRO A 82 -6.01 20.95 -2.21
C PRO A 82 -5.48 19.58 -2.70
N ALA A 83 -5.52 19.34 -4.00
CA ALA A 83 -5.10 18.07 -4.58
C ALA A 83 -3.64 17.69 -4.22
N SER A 84 -2.75 18.67 -4.14
CA SER A 84 -1.36 18.48 -3.69
C SER A 84 -1.26 17.97 -2.25
N GLU A 85 -2.08 18.49 -1.34
CA GLU A 85 -2.11 18.02 0.05
C GLU A 85 -2.75 16.63 0.15
N GLN A 86 -3.78 16.34 -0.63
CA GLN A 86 -4.35 15.00 -0.71
C GLN A 86 -3.32 13.97 -1.19
N LEU A 87 -2.55 14.26 -2.25
CA LEU A 87 -1.47 13.39 -2.70
C LEU A 87 -0.37 13.23 -1.64
N ARG A 88 -0.03 14.30 -0.93
CA ARG A 88 0.91 14.25 0.20
C ARG A 88 0.42 13.29 1.29
N HIS A 89 -0.84 13.39 1.69
CA HIS A 89 -1.44 12.51 2.70
C HIS A 89 -1.48 11.05 2.24
N VAL A 90 -1.81 10.78 0.98
CA VAL A 90 -1.75 9.42 0.41
C VAL A 90 -0.34 8.85 0.49
N ALA A 91 0.69 9.62 0.09
CA ALA A 91 2.09 9.17 0.18
C ALA A 91 2.50 8.87 1.63
N VAL A 92 2.13 9.74 2.58
CA VAL A 92 2.40 9.54 4.01
C VAL A 92 1.72 8.28 4.55
N ILE A 93 0.44 8.06 4.21
CA ILE A 93 -0.29 6.85 4.61
C ILE A 93 0.42 5.59 4.13
N LEU A 94 0.79 5.56 2.84
CA LEU A 94 1.44 4.39 2.23
C LEU A 94 2.84 4.14 2.82
N LEU A 95 3.69 5.14 2.88
CA LEU A 95 5.07 4.98 3.35
C LEU A 95 5.14 4.65 4.85
N ARG A 96 4.31 5.28 5.69
CA ARG A 96 4.30 5.01 7.14
C ARG A 96 3.72 3.65 7.52
N THR A 97 3.02 2.98 6.63
CA THR A 97 2.61 1.59 6.84
C THR A 97 3.82 0.70 7.16
N TRP A 98 4.99 0.99 6.57
CA TRP A 98 6.24 0.30 6.89
C TRP A 98 6.65 0.43 8.36
N LEU A 99 6.53 1.61 8.98
CA LEU A 99 6.90 1.80 10.39
C LEU A 99 5.95 1.10 11.35
N HIS A 100 4.67 1.03 11.01
CA HIS A 100 3.64 0.49 11.90
C HIS A 100 3.46 -1.02 11.76
N THR A 101 3.56 -1.53 10.54
CA THR A 101 3.29 -2.94 10.22
C THR A 101 4.29 -3.50 9.20
N PRO A 102 5.61 -3.49 9.50
CA PRO A 102 6.64 -3.89 8.53
C PRO A 102 6.48 -5.33 8.05
N ASP A 103 6.01 -6.23 8.91
CA ASP A 103 5.78 -7.63 8.54
C ASP A 103 4.61 -7.79 7.57
N VAL A 104 3.54 -7.00 7.74
CA VAL A 104 2.42 -6.95 6.77
C VAL A 104 2.93 -6.48 5.41
N VAL A 105 3.69 -5.37 5.38
CA VAL A 105 4.26 -4.84 4.14
C VAL A 105 5.16 -5.87 3.46
N ARG A 106 6.02 -6.58 4.23
CA ARG A 106 6.85 -7.68 3.69
C ARG A 106 6.02 -8.78 3.04
N VAL A 107 4.92 -9.19 3.68
CA VAL A 107 4.03 -10.22 3.13
C VAL A 107 3.36 -9.71 1.86
N LEU A 108 2.80 -8.51 1.89
CA LEU A 108 2.11 -7.91 0.74
C LEU A 108 3.05 -7.78 -0.47
N VAL A 109 4.21 -7.15 -0.32
CA VAL A 109 5.18 -6.93 -1.41
C VAL A 109 5.72 -8.26 -1.98
N ARG A 110 6.00 -9.25 -1.12
CA ARG A 110 6.60 -10.51 -1.58
C ARG A 110 5.62 -11.47 -2.20
N GLU A 111 4.38 -11.51 -1.72
CA GLU A 111 3.44 -12.59 -2.03
C GLU A 111 2.30 -12.16 -2.96
N ILE A 112 1.97 -10.86 -3.05
CA ILE A 112 0.88 -10.36 -3.91
C ILE A 112 1.05 -10.81 -5.37
N ALA A 113 2.26 -10.64 -5.94
CA ALA A 113 2.54 -11.00 -7.33
C ALA A 113 2.62 -12.51 -7.58
N ARG A 114 2.58 -13.35 -6.54
CA ARG A 114 2.84 -14.80 -6.60
C ARG A 114 1.65 -15.66 -6.20
N SER A 115 0.65 -15.10 -5.53
CA SER A 115 -0.54 -15.83 -5.09
C SER A 115 -1.67 -15.67 -6.10
N PRO A 116 -2.13 -16.76 -6.75
CA PRO A 116 -3.30 -16.73 -7.65
C PRO A 116 -4.54 -16.17 -6.95
N GLU A 117 -4.74 -16.50 -5.68
CA GLU A 117 -5.90 -16.07 -4.88
C GLU A 117 -5.88 -14.56 -4.66
N VAL A 118 -4.70 -13.96 -4.54
CA VAL A 118 -4.54 -12.51 -4.43
C VAL A 118 -4.64 -11.86 -5.82
N GLN A 119 -4.12 -12.51 -6.87
CA GLN A 119 -4.24 -12.02 -8.24
C GLN A 119 -5.69 -11.95 -8.74
N ASP A 120 -6.55 -12.86 -8.32
CA ASP A 120 -7.98 -12.80 -8.62
C ASP A 120 -8.65 -11.54 -8.05
N ARG A 121 -7.98 -10.85 -7.12
CA ARG A 121 -8.40 -9.57 -6.51
C ARG A 121 -7.65 -8.36 -7.06
N ILE A 122 -7.07 -8.45 -8.25
CA ILE A 122 -6.36 -7.34 -8.92
C ILE A 122 -7.20 -6.05 -8.91
N GLY A 123 -8.52 -6.14 -9.06
CA GLY A 123 -9.42 -4.98 -8.96
C GLY A 123 -9.32 -4.21 -7.63
N GLU A 124 -9.01 -4.88 -6.52
CA GLU A 124 -8.77 -4.21 -5.23
C GLU A 124 -7.37 -3.60 -5.14
N LEU A 125 -6.38 -4.23 -5.80
CA LEU A 125 -4.99 -3.77 -5.81
C LEU A 125 -4.79 -2.47 -6.59
N VAL A 126 -5.61 -2.22 -7.61
CA VAL A 126 -5.51 -1.00 -8.43
C VAL A 126 -6.24 0.20 -7.82
N LYS A 127 -7.09 0.00 -6.82
CA LYS A 127 -7.86 1.08 -6.19
C LYS A 127 -7.02 2.28 -5.71
N PRO A 128 -5.87 2.12 -5.05
CA PRO A 128 -5.04 3.27 -4.70
C PRO A 128 -4.63 4.10 -5.92
N VAL A 129 -4.34 3.45 -7.05
CA VAL A 129 -3.99 4.14 -8.30
C VAL A 129 -5.20 4.88 -8.87
N GLU A 130 -6.40 4.29 -8.78
CA GLU A 130 -7.65 4.95 -9.20
C GLU A 130 -7.96 6.18 -8.36
N THR A 131 -7.80 6.09 -7.03
CA THR A 131 -7.96 7.23 -6.12
C THR A 131 -6.94 8.32 -6.41
N ILE A 132 -5.66 7.98 -6.58
CA ILE A 132 -4.61 8.94 -6.95
C ILE A 132 -4.95 9.61 -8.28
N ARG A 133 -5.42 8.86 -9.28
CA ARG A 133 -5.86 9.41 -10.57
C ARG A 133 -6.99 10.42 -10.39
N SER A 134 -8.02 10.09 -9.63
CA SER A 134 -9.14 10.99 -9.34
C SER A 134 -8.68 12.29 -8.67
N ILE A 135 -7.76 12.21 -7.72
CA ILE A 135 -7.18 13.41 -7.09
C ILE A 135 -6.43 14.26 -8.12
N ILE A 136 -5.63 13.63 -9.00
CA ILE A 136 -4.88 14.35 -10.05
C ILE A 136 -5.85 15.02 -11.05
N GLU A 137 -6.90 14.33 -11.50
CA GLU A 137 -7.93 14.87 -12.38
C GLU A 137 -8.58 16.12 -11.78
N ARG A 138 -8.98 16.08 -10.51
CA ARG A 138 -9.52 17.26 -9.80
C ARG A 138 -8.50 18.40 -9.69
N GLY A 139 -7.23 18.09 -9.45
CA GLY A 139 -6.16 19.07 -9.43
C GLY A 139 -5.95 19.75 -10.78
N GLN A 140 -6.13 19.01 -11.89
CA GLN A 140 -6.10 19.58 -13.25
C GLN A 140 -7.33 20.46 -13.53
N GLU A 141 -8.52 20.03 -13.12
CA GLU A 141 -9.78 20.79 -13.27
C GLU A 141 -9.74 22.10 -12.48
N SER A 142 -9.15 22.10 -11.28
CA SER A 142 -8.99 23.30 -10.45
C SER A 142 -7.86 24.22 -10.92
N GLY A 143 -6.99 23.77 -11.83
CA GLY A 143 -5.81 24.51 -12.29
C GLY A 143 -4.62 24.44 -11.33
N GLU A 144 -4.67 23.59 -10.30
CA GLU A 144 -3.55 23.34 -9.38
C GLU A 144 -2.45 22.54 -10.07
N PHE A 145 -2.83 21.56 -10.93
CA PHE A 145 -1.90 20.75 -11.69
C PHE A 145 -1.97 21.05 -13.18
N ARG A 146 -0.84 20.81 -13.85
CA ARG A 146 -0.71 20.93 -15.31
C ARG A 146 -1.64 19.95 -16.03
N SER A 147 -2.26 20.41 -17.12
CA SER A 147 -3.25 19.64 -17.88
C SER A 147 -2.68 18.85 -19.07
N ASP A 148 -1.37 19.00 -19.36
CA ASP A 148 -0.71 18.35 -20.51
C ASP A 148 -0.15 16.96 -20.20
N ILE A 149 -0.34 16.46 -18.98
CA ILE A 149 0.02 15.09 -18.58
C ILE A 149 -1.22 14.22 -18.47
N ASP A 150 -1.07 12.94 -18.85
CA ASP A 150 -2.11 11.94 -18.67
C ASP A 150 -2.25 11.60 -17.18
N PRO A 151 -3.42 11.82 -16.55
CA PRO A 151 -3.60 11.57 -15.13
C PRO A 151 -3.51 10.09 -14.75
N ALA A 152 -3.85 9.16 -15.65
CA ALA A 152 -3.72 7.74 -15.39
C ALA A 152 -2.24 7.32 -15.34
N VAL A 153 -1.42 7.81 -16.26
CA VAL A 153 0.04 7.55 -16.24
C VAL A 153 0.69 8.23 -15.04
N ALA A 154 0.29 9.47 -14.72
CA ALA A 154 0.80 10.20 -13.56
C ALA A 154 0.50 9.46 -12.24
N ALA A 155 -0.70 8.88 -12.11
CA ALA A 155 -1.09 8.07 -10.96
C ALA A 155 -0.23 6.81 -10.82
N VAL A 156 0.05 6.11 -11.92
CA VAL A 156 0.93 4.94 -11.94
C VAL A 156 2.36 5.32 -11.55
N VAL A 157 2.88 6.44 -12.03
CA VAL A 157 4.21 6.94 -11.67
C VAL A 157 4.27 7.30 -10.19
N PHE A 158 3.22 7.98 -9.67
CA PHE A 158 3.14 8.35 -8.27
C PHE A 158 3.12 7.13 -7.36
N TYR A 159 2.22 6.18 -7.62
CA TYR A 159 2.11 4.95 -6.84
C TYR A 159 3.37 4.09 -6.96
N GLY A 160 3.91 3.94 -8.18
CA GLY A 160 5.10 3.15 -8.45
C GLY A 160 6.35 3.67 -7.75
N ALA A 161 6.50 4.99 -7.60
CA ALA A 161 7.60 5.55 -6.82
C ALA A 161 7.53 5.16 -5.34
N ILE A 162 6.33 5.14 -4.76
CA ILE A 162 6.10 4.71 -3.38
C ILE A 162 6.34 3.20 -3.23
N ASP A 163 5.79 2.41 -4.15
CA ASP A 163 5.91 0.95 -4.15
C ASP A 163 7.37 0.50 -4.26
N GLU A 164 8.17 1.15 -5.10
CA GLU A 164 9.61 0.85 -5.22
C GLU A 164 10.39 1.22 -3.96
N VAL A 165 10.05 2.31 -3.27
CA VAL A 165 10.66 2.65 -1.98
C VAL A 165 10.34 1.59 -0.93
N LEU A 166 9.07 1.16 -0.82
CA LEU A 166 8.65 0.08 0.07
C LEU A 166 9.36 -1.23 -0.27
N THR A 167 9.48 -1.56 -1.55
CA THR A 167 10.21 -2.73 -2.05
C THR A 167 11.68 -2.66 -1.65
N GLY A 168 12.33 -1.51 -1.78
CA GLY A 168 13.71 -1.28 -1.36
C GLY A 168 13.92 -1.55 0.14
N TRP A 169 12.98 -1.13 0.99
CA TRP A 169 13.02 -1.45 2.43
C TRP A 169 12.79 -2.93 2.72
N VAL A 170 11.82 -3.55 2.06
CA VAL A 170 11.51 -4.99 2.22
C VAL A 170 12.69 -5.87 1.83
N LEU A 171 13.42 -5.49 0.79
CA LEU A 171 14.58 -6.24 0.29
C LEU A 171 15.89 -5.87 1.01
N GLY A 172 15.87 -4.89 1.91
CA GLY A 172 17.06 -4.41 2.63
C GLY A 172 18.06 -3.66 1.73
N GLN A 173 17.62 -3.15 0.59
CA GLN A 173 18.42 -2.34 -0.32
C GLN A 173 18.55 -0.89 0.18
N MET A 174 17.59 -0.46 0.98
CA MET A 174 17.53 0.86 1.61
C MET A 174 17.24 0.71 3.10
N SER A 175 17.77 1.63 3.92
CA SER A 175 17.39 1.73 5.33
C SER A 175 15.98 2.28 5.46
N GLY A 176 15.15 1.71 6.35
CA GLY A 176 13.75 2.06 6.57
C GLY A 176 13.45 2.45 8.01
N GLY A 177 14.35 3.18 8.68
CA GLY A 177 14.08 3.77 10.00
C GLY A 177 13.25 5.04 9.90
N ASP A 178 12.87 5.61 11.06
CA ASP A 178 12.00 6.80 11.12
C ASP A 178 12.54 8.00 10.31
N ALA A 179 13.86 8.24 10.37
CA ALA A 179 14.49 9.33 9.65
C ALA A 179 14.47 9.11 8.13
N GLU A 180 14.73 7.88 7.69
CA GLU A 180 14.73 7.50 6.28
C GLU A 180 13.32 7.52 5.70
N VAL A 181 12.31 7.06 6.45
CA VAL A 181 10.90 7.15 6.03
C VAL A 181 10.49 8.61 5.89
N ALA A 182 10.81 9.47 6.86
CA ALA A 182 10.53 10.90 6.77
C ALA A 182 11.27 11.59 5.61
N ALA A 183 12.48 11.13 5.26
CA ALA A 183 13.20 11.61 4.09
C ALA A 183 12.53 11.15 2.80
N ALA A 184 12.09 9.89 2.72
CA ALA A 184 11.38 9.34 1.57
C ALA A 184 10.05 10.07 1.35
N GLU A 185 9.26 10.31 2.40
CA GLU A 185 8.02 11.10 2.35
C GLU A 185 8.25 12.46 1.67
N ARG A 186 9.24 13.21 2.13
CA ARG A 186 9.56 14.51 1.55
C ARG A 186 10.02 14.38 0.09
N THR A 187 10.96 13.49 -0.18
CA THR A 187 11.57 13.36 -1.50
C THR A 187 10.56 12.93 -2.55
N VAL A 188 9.76 11.88 -2.28
CA VAL A 188 8.75 11.38 -3.21
C VAL A 188 7.73 12.49 -3.51
N VAL A 189 7.21 13.12 -2.46
CA VAL A 189 6.20 14.18 -2.62
C VAL A 189 6.77 15.38 -3.36
N ASP A 190 7.92 15.91 -2.95
CA ASP A 190 8.50 17.12 -3.53
C ASP A 190 8.86 16.91 -5.01
N VAL A 191 9.47 15.76 -5.36
CA VAL A 191 9.84 15.44 -6.74
C VAL A 191 8.60 15.29 -7.64
N LEU A 192 7.57 14.57 -7.17
CA LEU A 192 6.39 14.28 -7.98
C LEU A 192 5.48 15.51 -8.10
N LEU A 193 5.24 16.25 -7.00
CA LEU A 193 4.41 17.46 -7.06
C LEU A 193 5.08 18.56 -7.87
N ALA A 194 6.41 18.70 -7.82
CA ALA A 194 7.12 19.63 -8.70
C ALA A 194 6.88 19.29 -10.19
N GLY A 195 6.85 17.99 -10.54
CA GLY A 195 6.54 17.53 -11.90
C GLY A 195 5.09 17.78 -12.33
N PHE A 196 4.16 17.85 -11.38
CA PHE A 196 2.74 18.11 -11.65
C PHE A 196 2.40 19.61 -11.68
N SER A 197 3.31 20.49 -11.24
CA SER A 197 3.06 21.93 -11.17
C SER A 197 2.87 22.58 -12.54
N VAL A 198 2.05 23.62 -12.61
CA VAL A 198 1.84 24.42 -13.82
C VAL A 198 3.16 25.06 -14.31
N ALA A 199 4.04 25.49 -13.41
CA ALA A 199 5.36 26.01 -13.77
C ALA A 199 6.22 24.98 -14.54
N ALA A 200 6.06 23.68 -14.30
CA ALA A 200 6.75 22.63 -15.04
C ALA A 200 6.22 22.52 -16.49
N GLN A 201 4.96 22.82 -16.74
CA GLN A 201 4.38 22.87 -18.08
C GLN A 201 5.01 24.00 -18.91
N GLU A 202 5.08 25.21 -18.34
CA GLU A 202 5.67 26.38 -19.03
C GLU A 202 7.13 26.15 -19.44
N LEU A 203 7.93 25.53 -18.54
CA LEU A 203 9.31 25.14 -18.86
C LEU A 203 9.39 24.09 -19.97
N GLY A 204 8.46 23.15 -20.00
CA GLY A 204 8.37 22.11 -21.03
C GLY A 204 8.00 22.67 -22.39
N GLU A 205 7.09 23.63 -22.45
CA GLU A 205 6.68 24.32 -23.69
C GLU A 205 7.79 25.19 -24.26
N ALA A 206 8.50 25.97 -23.41
CA ALA A 206 9.64 26.76 -23.81
C ALA A 206 10.74 25.90 -24.46
N ARG A 207 11.09 24.75 -23.85
CA ARG A 207 12.07 23.83 -24.42
C ARG A 207 11.66 23.21 -25.76
N ARG A 208 10.37 22.90 -25.94
CA ARG A 208 9.87 22.36 -27.24
C ARG A 208 9.93 23.39 -28.35
N SER A 209 9.69 24.67 -28.06
CA SER A 209 9.80 25.76 -29.00
C SER A 209 11.24 25.98 -29.47
N ASP A 210 12.23 25.87 -28.55
CA ASP A 210 13.64 26.04 -28.86
C ASP A 210 14.24 24.90 -29.73
N VAL A 211 13.68 23.70 -29.68
CA VAL A 211 14.14 22.52 -30.45
C VAL A 211 13.53 22.54 -31.86
N SER A 212 12.47 23.31 -32.09
CA SER A 212 11.76 23.38 -33.36
C SER A 212 12.15 24.62 -34.21
N ALA A 213 13.05 25.47 -33.72
CA ALA A 213 13.64 26.63 -34.38
C ALA A 213 15.06 26.34 -34.85
#